data_27eb850e9901a9c27c93c4d52edd2724
#
_entry.id   27eb850e9901a9c27c93c4d52edd2724
#
_cell.length_a   1.000
_cell.length_b   1.000
_cell.length_c   1.000
_cell.angle_alpha   90.00
_cell.angle_beta   90.00
_cell.angle_gamma   90.00
#
_symmetry.space_group_name_H-M   'P 1'
#
loop_
_entity.id
_entity.type
_entity.pdbx_description
1 polymer ?
#
loop_
_entity_poly.entity_id
_entity_poly.type
_entity_poly.pdbx_seq_one_letter_code
_entity_poly.pdbx_strand_id
1 'polypeptide(L)'
;MSIYDDGIYAQSARNGLVRLRTLIILRWLAILGQAITILISKFFIGLQIELSFCFLAISASVLINLIAIFLFPANRRLPERDFLAMLLFDLIQLAVLLYLTGGLNNPFSILILAPVTVSAMTLRPFSTFFLSGLAIILVSILAFDHLSLITESGKIISLPTLFVFGFWVALMIGIVFLAFYARRVASETHLMSQALLATQMALSREQKLTDLGGVVAAAAHELGTPLATINLASSEPVSYTHLTLPTKA
;
A
#
# COMPACT_ATOMS: atom_id res chain seq x y z
N MET A 1 32.44 1.92 -3.43
CA MET A 1 31.34 1.74 -4.38
C MET A 1 30.25 0.79 -3.88
N SER A 2 30.36 0.18 -2.67
CA SER A 2 29.40 -0.81 -2.15
C SER A 2 28.36 -0.26 -1.16
N ILE A 3 28.57 0.86 -0.53
CA ILE A 3 27.66 1.43 0.51
C ILE A 3 26.44 2.15 -0.10
N TYR A 4 26.52 2.54 -1.37
CA TYR A 4 25.42 3.24 -2.06
C TYR A 4 24.36 2.26 -2.60
N ASP A 5 24.76 1.03 -2.91
CA ASP A 5 23.87 -0.02 -3.43
C ASP A 5 22.95 -0.59 -2.34
N ASP A 6 23.47 -0.82 -1.12
CA ASP A 6 22.66 -1.34 0.00
C ASP A 6 21.54 -0.41 0.44
N GLY A 7 21.74 0.90 0.29
CA GLY A 7 20.71 1.92 0.59
C GLY A 7 19.52 1.87 -0.37
N ILE A 8 19.76 1.65 -1.65
CA ILE A 8 18.72 1.62 -2.69
C ILE A 8 17.90 0.33 -2.60
N TYR A 9 18.55 -0.82 -2.35
CA TYR A 9 17.85 -2.09 -2.14
C TYR A 9 17.04 -2.10 -0.83
N ALA A 10 17.58 -1.51 0.26
CA ALA A 10 16.86 -1.38 1.52
C ALA A 10 15.65 -0.43 1.40
N GLN A 11 15.71 0.58 0.54
CA GLN A 11 14.63 1.52 0.31
C GLN A 11 13.55 0.92 -0.62
N SER A 12 13.93 0.14 -1.64
CA SER A 12 12.99 -0.65 -2.46
C SER A 12 12.26 -1.72 -1.65
N ALA A 13 12.94 -2.37 -0.71
CA ALA A 13 12.33 -3.34 0.20
C ALA A 13 11.33 -2.70 1.18
N ARG A 14 11.50 -1.41 1.51
CA ARG A 14 10.57 -0.67 2.39
C ARG A 14 9.26 -0.27 1.72
N ASN A 15 9.22 -0.15 0.40
CA ASN A 15 8.07 0.37 -0.33
C ASN A 15 6.97 -0.67 -0.61
N GLY A 16 7.25 -1.97 -0.46
CA GLY A 16 6.28 -3.06 -0.61
C GLY A 16 5.52 -3.44 0.67
N LEU A 17 5.68 -2.67 1.75
CA LEU A 17 5.15 -3.05 3.05
C LEU A 17 3.85 -2.29 3.34
N VAL A 18 2.72 -2.99 3.24
CA VAL A 18 1.40 -2.45 3.58
C VAL A 18 1.27 -2.25 5.08
N ARG A 19 0.62 -1.17 5.47
CA ARG A 19 0.30 -0.94 6.87
C ARG A 19 -0.75 -1.96 7.32
N LEU A 20 -0.39 -2.81 8.25
CA LEU A 20 -1.29 -3.80 8.86
C LEU A 20 -2.63 -3.17 9.30
N ARG A 21 -2.59 -1.94 9.80
CA ARG A 21 -3.77 -1.19 10.22
C ARG A 21 -4.84 -1.07 9.12
N THR A 22 -4.43 -0.83 7.87
CA THR A 22 -5.36 -0.71 6.75
C THR A 22 -6.07 -2.03 6.48
N LEU A 23 -5.33 -3.15 6.51
CA LEU A 23 -5.91 -4.49 6.37
C LEU A 23 -6.91 -4.82 7.48
N ILE A 24 -6.55 -4.54 8.73
CA ILE A 24 -7.42 -4.76 9.89
C ILE A 24 -8.74 -4.02 9.72
N ILE A 25 -8.69 -2.74 9.32
CA ILE A 25 -9.90 -1.93 9.11
C ILE A 25 -10.75 -2.49 7.95
N LEU A 26 -10.13 -2.84 6.82
CA LEU A 26 -10.85 -3.41 5.68
C LEU A 26 -11.50 -4.75 6.04
N ARG A 27 -10.82 -5.58 6.82
CA ARG A 27 -11.36 -6.85 7.29
C ARG A 27 -12.53 -6.66 8.25
N TRP A 28 -12.48 -5.70 9.19
CA TRP A 28 -13.62 -5.37 10.03
C TRP A 28 -14.84 -4.92 9.22
N LEU A 29 -14.61 -4.12 8.19
CA LEU A 29 -15.69 -3.70 7.27
C LEU A 29 -16.30 -4.90 6.53
N ALA A 30 -15.45 -5.83 6.06
CA ALA A 30 -15.89 -7.05 5.40
C ALA A 30 -16.70 -7.96 6.35
N ILE A 31 -16.20 -8.19 7.58
CA ILE A 31 -16.87 -8.97 8.62
C ILE A 31 -18.26 -8.39 8.92
N LEU A 32 -18.36 -7.09 9.14
CA LEU A 32 -19.64 -6.41 9.38
C LEU A 32 -20.60 -6.56 8.19
N GLY A 33 -20.13 -6.33 6.98
CA GLY A 33 -20.92 -6.50 5.76
C GLY A 33 -21.43 -7.93 5.59
N GLN A 34 -20.58 -8.94 5.80
CA GLN A 34 -20.95 -10.35 5.74
C GLN A 34 -22.01 -10.72 6.80
N ALA A 35 -21.79 -10.29 8.06
CA ALA A 35 -22.74 -10.57 9.15
C ALA A 35 -24.11 -9.93 8.88
N ILE A 36 -24.14 -8.66 8.49
CA ILE A 36 -25.39 -7.95 8.15
C ILE A 36 -26.12 -8.65 6.99
N THR A 37 -25.39 -9.01 5.93
CA THR A 37 -25.96 -9.68 4.76
C THR A 37 -26.60 -11.02 5.13
N ILE A 38 -25.94 -11.84 5.94
CA ILE A 38 -26.48 -13.14 6.37
C ILE A 38 -27.74 -12.95 7.23
N LEU A 39 -27.73 -11.99 8.15
CA LEU A 39 -28.89 -11.68 8.98
C LEU A 39 -30.08 -11.19 8.13
N ILE A 40 -29.85 -10.27 7.19
CA ILE A 40 -30.89 -9.79 6.27
C ILE A 40 -31.42 -10.96 5.43
N SER A 41 -30.56 -11.80 4.88
CA SER A 41 -30.96 -12.94 4.07
C SER A 41 -31.83 -13.93 4.86
N LYS A 42 -31.50 -14.17 6.13
CA LYS A 42 -32.27 -15.05 6.99
C LYS A 42 -33.61 -14.44 7.44
N PHE A 43 -33.55 -13.20 7.99
CA PHE A 43 -34.74 -12.65 8.68
C PHE A 43 -35.66 -11.84 7.77
N PHE A 44 -35.12 -11.20 6.71
CA PHE A 44 -35.93 -10.39 5.79
C PHE A 44 -36.34 -11.16 4.52
N ILE A 45 -35.43 -11.99 3.98
CA ILE A 45 -35.71 -12.70 2.73
C ILE A 45 -36.29 -14.08 3.02
N GLY A 46 -36.13 -14.60 4.27
CA GLY A 46 -36.64 -15.93 4.66
C GLY A 46 -35.87 -17.08 3.99
N LEU A 47 -34.55 -16.97 3.87
CA LEU A 47 -33.72 -18.01 3.31
C LEU A 47 -33.36 -19.04 4.39
N GLN A 48 -33.46 -20.34 4.06
CA GLN A 48 -32.96 -21.41 4.89
C GLN A 48 -31.45 -21.51 4.77
N ILE A 49 -30.73 -20.67 5.53
CA ILE A 49 -29.29 -20.66 5.60
C ILE A 49 -28.82 -21.34 6.88
N GLU A 50 -27.80 -22.19 6.78
CA GLU A 50 -27.13 -22.82 7.92
C GLU A 50 -26.31 -21.79 8.69
N LEU A 51 -26.97 -21.02 9.56
CA LEU A 51 -26.37 -19.91 10.33
C LEU A 51 -25.12 -20.34 11.10
N SER A 52 -25.15 -21.58 11.65
CA SER A 52 -24.04 -22.10 12.45
C SER A 52 -22.71 -22.11 11.68
N PHE A 53 -22.72 -22.65 10.47
CA PHE A 53 -21.54 -22.72 9.62
C PHE A 53 -21.12 -21.32 9.09
N CYS A 54 -22.10 -20.46 8.76
CA CYS A 54 -21.83 -19.10 8.34
C CYS A 54 -21.18 -18.30 9.46
N PHE A 55 -21.71 -18.35 10.67
CA PHE A 55 -21.12 -17.67 11.82
C PHE A 55 -19.79 -18.29 12.24
N LEU A 56 -19.57 -19.58 12.05
CA LEU A 56 -18.27 -20.21 12.26
C LEU A 56 -17.21 -19.61 11.33
N ALA A 57 -17.52 -19.47 10.02
CA ALA A 57 -16.62 -18.86 9.04
C ALA A 57 -16.33 -17.40 9.37
N ILE A 58 -17.34 -16.63 9.79
CA ILE A 58 -17.16 -15.22 10.21
C ILE A 58 -16.33 -15.15 11.50
N SER A 59 -16.59 -16.01 12.48
CA SER A 59 -15.85 -16.05 13.75
C SER A 59 -14.37 -16.36 13.55
N ALA A 60 -14.04 -17.21 12.57
CA ALA A 60 -12.65 -17.45 12.18
C ALA A 60 -11.97 -16.17 11.67
N SER A 61 -12.65 -15.33 10.88
CA SER A 61 -12.12 -14.03 10.44
C SER A 61 -11.95 -13.04 11.60
N VAL A 62 -12.92 -13.01 12.54
CA VAL A 62 -12.81 -12.20 13.75
C VAL A 62 -11.59 -12.63 14.56
N LEU A 63 -11.42 -13.94 14.77
CA LEU A 63 -10.31 -14.50 15.55
C LEU A 63 -8.95 -14.13 14.93
N ILE A 64 -8.78 -14.34 13.62
CA ILE A 64 -7.55 -13.99 12.93
C ILE A 64 -7.28 -12.48 12.99
N ASN A 65 -8.32 -11.65 12.88
CA ASN A 65 -8.17 -10.20 12.98
C ASN A 65 -7.75 -9.77 14.40
N LEU A 66 -8.32 -10.40 15.44
CA LEU A 66 -7.90 -10.19 16.83
C LEU A 66 -6.46 -10.66 17.06
N ILE A 67 -6.10 -11.85 16.57
CA ILE A 67 -4.72 -12.35 16.62
C ILE A 67 -3.76 -11.35 15.94
N ALA A 68 -4.13 -10.83 14.78
CA ALA A 68 -3.32 -9.82 14.07
C ALA A 68 -3.14 -8.55 14.90
N ILE A 69 -4.17 -8.09 15.61
CA ILE A 69 -4.10 -6.90 16.47
C ILE A 69 -3.19 -7.12 17.69
N PHE A 70 -3.28 -8.31 18.33
CA PHE A 70 -2.52 -8.59 19.56
C PHE A 70 -1.07 -9.01 19.29
N LEU A 71 -0.80 -9.77 18.22
CA LEU A 71 0.55 -10.24 17.92
C LEU A 71 1.42 -9.19 17.23
N PHE A 72 0.81 -8.30 16.46
CA PHE A 72 1.58 -7.35 15.66
C PHE A 72 1.31 -5.91 16.13
N PRO A 73 2.34 -5.14 16.52
CA PRO A 73 2.18 -3.71 16.81
C PRO A 73 1.65 -2.98 15.57
N ALA A 74 0.73 -2.05 15.77
CA ALA A 74 -0.04 -1.36 14.73
C ALA A 74 0.81 -0.67 13.63
N ASN A 75 2.09 -0.39 13.91
CA ASN A 75 3.05 0.22 12.99
C ASN A 75 3.99 -0.79 12.29
N ARG A 76 3.82 -2.08 12.55
CA ARG A 76 4.68 -3.08 11.92
C ARG A 76 4.27 -3.28 10.46
N ARG A 77 5.25 -3.28 9.60
CA ARG A 77 5.11 -3.63 8.19
C ARG A 77 5.24 -5.14 8.09
N LEU A 78 4.21 -5.78 7.54
CA LEU A 78 4.19 -7.23 7.38
C LEU A 78 5.13 -7.66 6.26
N PRO A 79 5.86 -8.78 6.43
CA PRO A 79 6.53 -9.43 5.34
C PRO A 79 5.50 -9.93 4.31
N GLU A 80 5.90 -10.01 3.05
CA GLU A 80 5.03 -10.39 1.94
C GLU A 80 4.31 -11.74 2.17
N ARG A 81 4.99 -12.69 2.80
CA ARG A 81 4.44 -14.03 3.08
C ARG A 81 3.24 -13.97 4.02
N ASP A 82 3.35 -13.21 5.09
CA ASP A 82 2.28 -13.10 6.09
C ASP A 82 1.07 -12.35 5.50
N PHE A 83 1.35 -11.33 4.68
CA PHE A 83 0.33 -10.60 3.97
C PHE A 83 -0.41 -11.47 2.95
N LEU A 84 0.34 -12.27 2.16
CA LEU A 84 -0.24 -13.24 1.24
C LEU A 84 -1.10 -14.28 1.98
N ALA A 85 -0.60 -14.81 3.11
CA ALA A 85 -1.35 -15.78 3.93
C ALA A 85 -2.67 -15.19 4.43
N MET A 86 -2.68 -13.92 4.84
CA MET A 86 -3.90 -13.23 5.26
C MET A 86 -4.90 -13.05 4.12
N LEU A 87 -4.45 -12.68 2.91
CA LEU A 87 -5.33 -12.57 1.74
C LEU A 87 -5.83 -13.93 1.25
N LEU A 88 -5.01 -14.97 1.32
CA LEU A 88 -5.43 -16.34 1.01
C LEU A 88 -6.53 -16.80 1.97
N PHE A 89 -6.36 -16.54 3.26
CA PHE A 89 -7.41 -16.83 4.23
C PHE A 89 -8.70 -16.07 3.91
N ASP A 90 -8.64 -14.77 3.63
CA ASP A 90 -9.81 -13.96 3.30
C ASP A 90 -10.53 -14.48 2.04
N LEU A 91 -9.77 -14.88 1.03
CA LEU A 91 -10.31 -15.45 -0.21
C LEU A 91 -11.00 -16.79 0.04
N ILE A 92 -10.35 -17.68 0.78
CA ILE A 92 -10.91 -19.02 1.10
C ILE A 92 -12.14 -18.87 2.00
N GLN A 93 -12.08 -18.05 3.04
CA GLN A 93 -13.20 -17.80 3.95
C GLN A 93 -14.42 -17.24 3.20
N LEU A 94 -14.20 -16.29 2.27
CA LEU A 94 -15.27 -15.75 1.44
C LEU A 94 -15.85 -16.84 0.50
N ALA A 95 -14.99 -17.67 -0.10
CA ALA A 95 -15.45 -18.78 -0.94
C ALA A 95 -16.28 -19.81 -0.16
N VAL A 96 -15.87 -20.14 1.07
CA VAL A 96 -16.66 -21.01 1.96
C VAL A 96 -18.01 -20.38 2.27
N LEU A 97 -18.04 -19.09 2.57
CA LEU A 97 -19.29 -18.39 2.85
C LEU A 97 -20.23 -18.40 1.64
N LEU A 98 -19.68 -18.16 0.45
CA LEU A 98 -20.44 -18.23 -0.81
C LEU A 98 -20.93 -19.65 -1.09
N TYR A 99 -20.12 -20.67 -0.84
CA TYR A 99 -20.53 -22.06 -0.97
C TYR A 99 -21.76 -22.38 -0.12
N LEU A 100 -21.78 -21.91 1.13
CA LEU A 100 -22.90 -22.08 2.07
C LEU A 100 -24.14 -21.26 1.70
N THR A 101 -23.97 -20.22 0.87
CA THR A 101 -25.03 -19.25 0.56
C THR A 101 -25.39 -19.17 -0.93
N GLY A 102 -25.23 -20.27 -1.67
CA GLY A 102 -25.74 -20.40 -3.04
C GLY A 102 -24.72 -20.18 -4.16
N GLY A 103 -23.43 -20.18 -3.85
CA GLY A 103 -22.37 -20.10 -4.88
C GLY A 103 -22.49 -18.86 -5.74
N LEU A 104 -22.51 -19.03 -7.06
CA LEU A 104 -22.68 -17.93 -8.02
C LEU A 104 -24.13 -17.44 -8.13
N ASN A 105 -25.11 -18.12 -7.54
CA ASN A 105 -26.47 -17.57 -7.41
C ASN A 105 -26.52 -16.44 -6.37
N ASN A 106 -25.50 -16.31 -5.55
CA ASN A 106 -25.37 -15.25 -4.57
C ASN A 106 -24.74 -13.99 -5.24
N PRO A 107 -25.42 -12.83 -5.26
CA PRO A 107 -24.89 -11.61 -5.87
C PRO A 107 -23.58 -11.12 -5.23
N PHE A 108 -23.30 -11.50 -3.99
CA PHE A 108 -22.08 -11.13 -3.28
C PHE A 108 -20.84 -11.90 -3.75
N SER A 109 -20.96 -12.84 -4.68
CA SER A 109 -19.82 -13.52 -5.31
C SER A 109 -18.86 -12.55 -6.01
N ILE A 110 -19.32 -11.37 -6.41
CA ILE A 110 -18.48 -10.29 -6.94
C ILE A 110 -17.41 -9.81 -5.93
N LEU A 111 -17.62 -10.01 -4.62
CA LEU A 111 -16.65 -9.63 -3.58
C LEU A 111 -15.35 -10.43 -3.65
N ILE A 112 -15.31 -11.55 -4.36
CA ILE A 112 -14.07 -12.30 -4.65
C ILE A 112 -13.03 -11.44 -5.36
N LEU A 113 -13.45 -10.41 -6.10
CA LEU A 113 -12.54 -9.47 -6.75
C LEU A 113 -11.74 -8.62 -5.76
N ALA A 114 -12.23 -8.41 -4.53
CA ALA A 114 -11.59 -7.53 -3.55
C ALA A 114 -10.20 -8.05 -3.09
N PRO A 115 -10.02 -9.29 -2.62
CA PRO A 115 -8.70 -9.84 -2.29
C PRO A 115 -7.73 -9.82 -3.48
N VAL A 116 -8.23 -10.09 -4.70
CA VAL A 116 -7.43 -10.05 -5.93
C VAL A 116 -6.92 -8.64 -6.20
N THR A 117 -7.79 -7.64 -6.13
CA THR A 117 -7.44 -6.24 -6.34
C THR A 117 -6.42 -5.75 -5.31
N VAL A 118 -6.63 -6.07 -4.04
CA VAL A 118 -5.69 -5.73 -2.96
C VAL A 118 -4.33 -6.39 -3.18
N SER A 119 -4.31 -7.67 -3.59
CA SER A 119 -3.05 -8.37 -3.90
C SER A 119 -2.29 -7.73 -5.04
N ALA A 120 -3.00 -7.32 -6.10
CA ALA A 120 -2.39 -6.70 -7.28
C ALA A 120 -1.73 -5.36 -6.97
N MET A 121 -2.29 -4.60 -6.02
CA MET A 121 -1.75 -3.31 -5.57
C MET A 121 -0.55 -3.43 -4.63
N THR A 122 -0.42 -4.57 -3.93
CA THR A 122 0.45 -4.64 -2.74
C THR A 122 1.51 -5.73 -2.80
N LEU A 123 1.23 -6.84 -3.48
CA LEU A 123 2.12 -8.00 -3.55
C LEU A 123 2.98 -7.99 -4.81
N ARG A 124 4.01 -8.83 -4.80
CA ARG A 124 4.82 -9.09 -6.00
C ARG A 124 4.00 -9.81 -7.08
N PRO A 125 4.44 -9.75 -8.36
CA PRO A 125 3.72 -10.37 -9.47
C PRO A 125 3.36 -11.82 -9.23
N PHE A 126 4.32 -12.61 -8.77
CA PHE A 126 4.14 -14.04 -8.54
C PHE A 126 3.03 -14.34 -7.52
N SER A 127 3.04 -13.64 -6.39
CA SER A 127 2.02 -13.78 -5.34
C SER A 127 0.64 -13.36 -5.83
N THR A 128 0.57 -12.31 -6.64
CA THR A 128 -0.69 -11.85 -7.26
C THR A 128 -1.23 -12.89 -8.25
N PHE A 129 -0.38 -13.43 -9.13
CA PHE A 129 -0.81 -14.47 -10.08
C PHE A 129 -1.27 -15.73 -9.37
N PHE A 130 -0.58 -16.13 -8.30
CA PHE A 130 -0.98 -17.27 -7.49
C PHE A 130 -2.37 -17.06 -6.87
N LEU A 131 -2.61 -15.91 -6.22
CA LEU A 131 -3.90 -15.60 -5.60
C LEU A 131 -5.01 -15.48 -6.65
N SER A 132 -4.74 -14.85 -7.79
CA SER A 132 -5.70 -14.75 -8.89
C SER A 132 -6.05 -16.11 -9.50
N GLY A 133 -5.06 -16.99 -9.66
CA GLY A 133 -5.26 -18.36 -10.12
C GLY A 133 -6.14 -19.16 -9.14
N LEU A 134 -5.88 -19.03 -7.83
CA LEU A 134 -6.72 -19.64 -6.81
C LEU A 134 -8.16 -19.09 -6.84
N ALA A 135 -8.33 -17.76 -7.01
CA ALA A 135 -9.66 -17.15 -7.12
C ALA A 135 -10.43 -17.70 -8.32
N ILE A 136 -9.77 -17.89 -9.48
CA ILE A 136 -10.34 -18.50 -10.67
C ILE A 136 -10.83 -19.93 -10.40
N ILE A 137 -10.01 -20.73 -9.72
CA ILE A 137 -10.35 -22.11 -9.35
C ILE A 137 -11.56 -22.11 -8.40
N LEU A 138 -11.55 -21.28 -7.36
CA LEU A 138 -12.65 -21.21 -6.40
C LEU A 138 -13.95 -20.74 -7.06
N VAL A 139 -13.92 -19.72 -7.90
CA VAL A 139 -15.10 -19.26 -8.68
C VAL A 139 -15.62 -20.36 -9.59
N SER A 140 -14.74 -21.15 -10.20
CA SER A 140 -15.15 -22.27 -11.04
C SER A 140 -15.79 -23.40 -10.22
N ILE A 141 -15.24 -23.72 -9.06
CA ILE A 141 -15.86 -24.70 -8.13
C ILE A 141 -17.26 -24.22 -7.72
N LEU A 142 -17.39 -22.94 -7.31
CA LEU A 142 -18.66 -22.33 -6.89
C LEU A 142 -19.72 -22.28 -8.00
N ALA A 143 -19.30 -22.32 -9.27
CA ALA A 143 -20.21 -22.39 -10.40
C ALA A 143 -20.88 -23.78 -10.53
N PHE A 144 -20.17 -24.83 -10.16
CA PHE A 144 -20.63 -26.20 -10.31
C PHE A 144 -21.15 -26.83 -9.02
N ASP A 145 -20.57 -26.45 -7.88
CA ASP A 145 -20.87 -27.04 -6.59
C ASP A 145 -21.10 -25.96 -5.53
N HIS A 146 -22.29 -25.95 -4.92
CA HIS A 146 -22.70 -25.05 -3.87
C HIS A 146 -23.98 -25.55 -3.19
N LEU A 147 -24.21 -25.14 -1.96
CA LEU A 147 -25.48 -25.41 -1.29
C LEU A 147 -26.61 -24.59 -1.92
N SER A 148 -27.72 -25.24 -2.26
CA SER A 148 -28.86 -24.58 -2.87
C SER A 148 -29.51 -23.58 -1.91
N LEU A 149 -29.86 -22.40 -2.41
CA LEU A 149 -30.66 -21.43 -1.66
C LEU A 149 -32.11 -21.87 -1.67
N ILE A 150 -32.64 -22.20 -0.48
CA ILE A 150 -34.03 -22.61 -0.29
C ILE A 150 -34.73 -21.54 0.56
N THR A 151 -35.94 -21.15 0.17
CA THR A 151 -36.80 -20.27 1.01
C THR A 151 -37.50 -21.06 2.08
N GLU A 152 -38.02 -20.44 3.13
CA GLU A 152 -38.88 -21.09 4.15
C GLU A 152 -40.11 -21.74 3.54
N SER A 153 -40.59 -21.29 2.39
CA SER A 153 -41.69 -21.94 1.63
C SER A 153 -41.24 -23.15 0.83
N GLY A 154 -39.99 -23.62 0.95
CA GLY A 154 -39.46 -24.78 0.23
C GLY A 154 -39.08 -24.53 -1.25
N LYS A 155 -39.17 -23.29 -1.72
CA LYS A 155 -38.83 -22.97 -3.11
C LYS A 155 -37.30 -22.77 -3.25
N ILE A 156 -36.69 -23.47 -4.22
CA ILE A 156 -35.29 -23.31 -4.58
C ILE A 156 -35.15 -22.01 -5.37
N ILE A 157 -34.28 -21.14 -4.93
CA ILE A 157 -33.87 -19.92 -5.66
C ILE A 157 -32.61 -20.27 -6.46
N SER A 158 -32.74 -20.39 -7.76
CA SER A 158 -31.62 -20.57 -8.68
C SER A 158 -31.78 -19.63 -9.87
N LEU A 159 -30.68 -19.07 -10.32
CA LEU A 159 -30.63 -18.31 -11.55
C LEU A 159 -30.67 -19.28 -12.74
N PRO A 160 -31.24 -18.88 -13.90
CA PRO A 160 -31.12 -19.64 -15.12
C PRO A 160 -29.65 -19.93 -15.45
N THR A 161 -29.35 -21.12 -15.94
CA THR A 161 -27.97 -21.56 -16.24
C THR A 161 -27.18 -20.59 -17.12
N LEU A 162 -27.88 -19.92 -18.07
CA LEU A 162 -27.28 -18.90 -18.91
C LEU A 162 -26.72 -17.72 -18.10
N PHE A 163 -27.46 -17.28 -17.06
CA PHE A 163 -27.01 -16.18 -16.20
C PHE A 163 -25.85 -16.60 -15.30
N VAL A 164 -25.87 -17.81 -14.73
CA VAL A 164 -24.75 -18.35 -13.95
C VAL A 164 -23.49 -18.45 -14.79
N PHE A 165 -23.61 -18.96 -16.02
CA PHE A 165 -22.49 -19.02 -16.97
C PHE A 165 -21.98 -17.62 -17.33
N GLY A 166 -22.86 -16.69 -17.67
CA GLY A 166 -22.51 -15.31 -17.97
C GLY A 166 -21.81 -14.63 -16.78
N PHE A 167 -22.29 -14.86 -15.57
CA PHE A 167 -21.70 -14.32 -14.34
C PHE A 167 -20.33 -14.93 -14.04
N TRP A 168 -20.17 -16.24 -14.27
CA TRP A 168 -18.88 -16.92 -14.19
C TRP A 168 -17.86 -16.32 -15.17
N VAL A 169 -18.23 -16.16 -16.44
CA VAL A 169 -17.35 -15.52 -17.44
C VAL A 169 -17.00 -14.09 -17.03
N ALA A 170 -17.98 -13.31 -16.55
CA ALA A 170 -17.77 -11.94 -16.11
C ALA A 170 -16.78 -11.86 -14.93
N LEU A 171 -16.88 -12.76 -13.95
CA LEU A 171 -15.95 -12.85 -12.83
C LEU A 171 -14.54 -13.24 -13.31
N MET A 172 -14.41 -14.19 -14.25
CA MET A 172 -13.12 -14.58 -14.83
C MET A 172 -12.43 -13.40 -15.51
N ILE A 173 -13.17 -12.68 -16.35
CA ILE A 173 -12.67 -11.47 -17.01
C ILE A 173 -12.31 -10.41 -15.95
N GLY A 174 -13.18 -10.21 -14.95
CA GLY A 174 -12.97 -9.26 -13.86
C GLY A 174 -11.71 -9.55 -13.06
N ILE A 175 -11.45 -10.82 -12.70
CA ILE A 175 -10.24 -11.22 -11.96
C ILE A 175 -8.99 -10.88 -12.77
N VAL A 176 -8.96 -11.29 -14.05
CA VAL A 176 -7.80 -11.06 -14.93
C VAL A 176 -7.60 -9.56 -15.17
N PHE A 177 -8.67 -8.85 -15.53
CA PHE A 177 -8.62 -7.42 -15.81
C PHE A 177 -8.17 -6.62 -14.57
N LEU A 178 -8.79 -6.85 -13.40
CA LEU A 178 -8.44 -6.13 -12.19
C LEU A 178 -7.04 -6.44 -11.69
N ALA A 179 -6.59 -7.70 -11.81
CA ALA A 179 -5.22 -8.07 -11.47
C ALA A 179 -4.20 -7.30 -12.32
N PHE A 180 -4.42 -7.20 -13.62
CA PHE A 180 -3.56 -6.44 -14.54
C PHE A 180 -3.66 -4.94 -14.32
N TYR A 181 -4.88 -4.40 -14.30
CA TYR A 181 -5.12 -2.96 -14.20
C TYR A 181 -4.65 -2.39 -12.86
N ALA A 182 -5.05 -3.01 -11.74
CA ALA A 182 -4.65 -2.54 -10.41
C ALA A 182 -3.13 -2.59 -10.24
N ARG A 183 -2.49 -3.62 -10.77
CA ARG A 183 -1.04 -3.72 -10.79
C ARG A 183 -0.38 -2.62 -11.62
N ARG A 184 -0.92 -2.34 -12.80
CA ARG A 184 -0.40 -1.27 -13.67
C ARG A 184 -0.48 0.08 -12.97
N VAL A 185 -1.64 0.41 -12.39
CA VAL A 185 -1.86 1.65 -11.64
C VAL A 185 -0.92 1.74 -10.43
N ALA A 186 -0.76 0.65 -9.67
CA ALA A 186 0.16 0.61 -8.53
C ALA A 186 1.62 0.87 -8.95
N SER A 187 2.07 0.27 -10.06
CA SER A 187 3.41 0.50 -10.62
C SER A 187 3.61 1.94 -11.07
N GLU A 188 2.65 2.53 -11.78
CA GLU A 188 2.72 3.92 -12.23
C GLU A 188 2.72 4.91 -11.06
N THR A 189 1.88 4.68 -10.06
CA THR A 189 1.85 5.49 -8.83
C THR A 189 3.18 5.42 -8.08
N HIS A 190 3.79 4.23 -8.04
CA HIS A 190 5.10 4.05 -7.41
C HIS A 190 6.21 4.80 -8.13
N LEU A 191 6.27 4.71 -9.46
CA LEU A 191 7.24 5.46 -10.29
C LEU A 191 7.06 6.96 -10.13
N MET A 192 5.82 7.45 -10.13
CA MET A 192 5.51 8.87 -9.92
C MET A 192 5.97 9.36 -8.54
N SER A 193 5.74 8.55 -7.50
CA SER A 193 6.20 8.85 -6.14
C SER A 193 7.73 8.92 -6.05
N GLN A 194 8.44 8.01 -6.72
CA GLN A 194 9.91 8.04 -6.78
C GLN A 194 10.43 9.27 -7.53
N ALA A 195 9.82 9.64 -8.65
CA ALA A 195 10.19 10.84 -9.40
C ALA A 195 9.97 12.11 -8.56
N LEU A 196 8.86 12.19 -7.84
CA LEU A 196 8.58 13.33 -6.94
C LEU A 196 9.63 13.44 -5.84
N LEU A 197 9.99 12.32 -5.19
CA LEU A 197 11.04 12.31 -4.17
C LEU A 197 12.40 12.75 -4.74
N ALA A 198 12.76 12.28 -5.92
CA ALA A 198 13.99 12.67 -6.58
C ALA A 198 14.02 14.19 -6.89
N THR A 199 12.89 14.74 -7.36
CA THR A 199 12.77 16.19 -7.62
C THR A 199 12.88 17.00 -6.33
N GLN A 200 12.23 16.55 -5.24
CA GLN A 200 12.32 17.22 -3.93
C GLN A 200 13.76 17.22 -3.39
N MET A 201 14.49 16.10 -3.55
CA MET A 201 15.88 15.99 -3.14
C MET A 201 16.78 16.92 -3.97
N ALA A 202 16.55 17.02 -5.28
CA ALA A 202 17.30 17.92 -6.16
C ALA A 202 17.08 19.39 -5.77
N LEU A 203 15.82 19.79 -5.55
CA LEU A 203 15.47 21.15 -5.11
C LEU A 203 16.08 21.49 -3.74
N SER A 204 16.00 20.57 -2.78
CA SER A 204 16.62 20.75 -1.45
C SER A 204 18.12 20.89 -1.53
N ARG A 205 18.78 20.19 -2.47
CA ARG A 205 20.21 20.33 -2.70
C ARG A 205 20.56 21.68 -3.32
N GLU A 206 19.77 22.15 -4.27
CA GLU A 206 19.95 23.47 -4.90
C GLU A 206 19.77 24.60 -3.87
N GLN A 207 18.74 24.52 -3.04
CA GLN A 207 18.53 25.48 -1.95
C GLN A 207 19.73 25.54 -1.00
N LYS A 208 20.25 24.38 -0.56
CA LYS A 208 21.42 24.33 0.30
C LYS A 208 22.66 24.93 -0.35
N LEU A 209 22.86 24.75 -1.65
CA LEU A 209 23.96 25.36 -2.38
C LEU A 209 23.80 26.89 -2.49
N THR A 210 22.58 27.36 -2.71
CA THR A 210 22.27 28.81 -2.76
C THR A 210 22.48 29.45 -1.38
N ASP A 211 22.02 28.82 -0.31
CA ASP A 211 22.22 29.28 1.07
C ASP A 211 23.72 29.33 1.43
N LEU A 212 24.51 28.32 1.02
CA LEU A 212 25.94 28.30 1.22
C LEU A 212 26.62 29.41 0.44
N GLY A 213 26.18 29.63 -0.80
CA GLY A 213 26.68 30.73 -1.66
C GLY A 213 26.47 32.12 -1.00
N GLY A 214 25.30 32.32 -0.39
CA GLY A 214 24.99 33.53 0.37
C GLY A 214 25.92 33.75 1.56
N VAL A 215 26.15 32.68 2.34
CA VAL A 215 27.08 32.74 3.51
C VAL A 215 28.51 33.00 3.05
N VAL A 216 28.98 32.34 2.00
CA VAL A 216 30.32 32.53 1.45
C VAL A 216 30.49 33.96 0.92
N ALA A 217 29.51 34.53 0.22
CA ALA A 217 29.54 35.89 -0.26
C ALA A 217 29.59 36.93 0.88
N ALA A 218 28.78 36.73 1.94
CA ALA A 218 28.81 37.58 3.13
C ALA A 218 30.17 37.52 3.84
N ALA A 219 30.71 36.31 4.04
CA ALA A 219 32.02 36.12 4.64
C ALA A 219 33.14 36.75 3.81
N ALA A 220 33.10 36.64 2.49
CA ALA A 220 34.06 37.26 1.59
C ALA A 220 33.98 38.78 1.66
N HIS A 221 32.80 39.37 1.77
CA HIS A 221 32.62 40.80 1.96
C HIS A 221 33.17 41.31 3.30
N GLU A 222 32.87 40.59 4.39
CA GLU A 222 33.36 40.92 5.74
C GLU A 222 34.89 40.78 5.89
N LEU A 223 35.50 39.81 5.21
CA LEU A 223 36.94 39.60 5.20
C LEU A 223 37.64 40.55 4.23
N GLY A 224 37.01 40.95 3.15
CA GLY A 224 37.54 41.87 2.15
C GLY A 224 37.83 43.27 2.71
N THR A 225 36.98 43.77 3.60
CA THR A 225 37.12 45.09 4.21
C THR A 225 38.41 45.22 5.06
N PRO A 226 38.69 44.34 6.04
CA PRO A 226 39.93 44.42 6.81
C PRO A 226 41.18 44.10 5.97
N LEU A 227 41.09 43.20 5.01
CA LEU A 227 42.19 42.92 4.09
C LEU A 227 42.56 44.12 3.22
N ALA A 228 41.57 44.86 2.74
CA ALA A 228 41.80 46.14 2.00
C ALA A 228 42.47 47.18 2.90
N THR A 229 42.05 47.29 4.15
CA THR A 229 42.65 48.21 5.14
C THR A 229 44.09 47.84 5.45
N ILE A 230 44.37 46.55 5.66
CA ILE A 230 45.76 46.07 5.86
C ILE A 230 46.63 46.35 4.66
N ASN A 231 46.12 46.11 3.44
CA ASN A 231 46.84 46.35 2.20
C ASN A 231 47.13 47.85 2.03
N LEU A 232 46.17 48.73 2.35
CA LEU A 232 46.33 50.16 2.32
C LEU A 232 47.40 50.65 3.34
N ALA A 233 47.33 50.14 4.58
CA ALA A 233 48.29 50.46 5.60
C ALA A 233 49.72 49.96 5.30
N SER A 234 49.85 48.81 4.62
CA SER A 234 51.13 48.24 4.23
C SER A 234 51.74 48.91 2.97
N SER A 235 50.91 49.56 2.15
CA SER A 235 51.30 50.22 0.95
C SER A 235 51.61 51.73 1.20
N GLU A 236 51.35 52.28 2.35
CA GLU A 236 51.67 53.60 2.75
C GLU A 236 53.24 53.77 2.86
N PRO A 237 53.94 54.57 2.04
CA PRO A 237 55.37 54.68 2.18
C PRO A 237 55.71 55.37 3.51
N VAL A 238 56.43 54.62 4.37
CA VAL A 238 57.01 55.22 5.61
C VAL A 238 57.84 56.41 5.29
N SER A 239 57.20 57.55 5.40
CA SER A 239 57.93 58.84 5.27
C SER A 239 58.78 59.03 6.51
N TYR A 240 60.06 58.60 6.44
CA TYR A 240 61.03 58.93 7.46
C TYR A 240 61.27 60.41 7.41
N THR A 241 60.66 61.20 8.31
CA THR A 241 61.06 62.50 8.64
C THR A 241 62.39 62.41 9.38
N HIS A 242 63.53 62.72 8.65
CA HIS A 242 64.84 62.95 9.26
C HIS A 242 64.72 64.11 10.27
N LEU A 243 64.69 63.80 11.53
CA LEU A 243 65.00 64.79 12.58
C LEU A 243 66.48 65.11 12.52
N THR A 244 66.86 66.18 11.80
CA THR A 244 68.17 66.74 11.93
C THR A 244 68.31 67.36 13.31
N LEU A 245 69.16 66.79 14.19
CA LEU A 245 69.60 67.41 15.42
C LEU A 245 70.43 68.68 15.11
N PRO A 246 70.19 69.84 15.81
CA PRO A 246 71.00 71.03 15.64
C PRO A 246 72.32 70.78 16.35
N THR A 247 73.41 70.81 15.56
CA THR A 247 74.81 70.90 16.06
C THR A 247 75.03 72.26 16.68
N LYS A 248 75.29 72.27 17.99
CA LYS A 248 75.70 73.44 18.73
C LYS A 248 77.22 73.65 18.53
N ALA A 249 77.62 74.79 17.99
CA ALA A 249 79.01 75.29 17.95
C ALA A 249 79.43 75.75 19.32
#